data_63192bc3ecf6d090c6801508b47b77ad
#
_entry.id   63192bc3ecf6d090c6801508b47b77ad
#
_cell.length_a   1.000
_cell.length_b   1.000
_cell.length_c   1.000
_cell.angle_alpha   90.00
_cell.angle_beta   90.00
_cell.angle_gamma   90.00
#
_symmetry.space_group_name_H-M   'P 1'
#
loop_
_entity.id
_entity.type
_entity.pdbx_description
1 polymer ?
#
loop_
_entity_poly.entity_id
_entity_poly.type
_entity_poly.pdbx_seq_one_letter_code
_entity_poly.pdbx_strand_id
1 'polypeptide(L)'
;TEYKKVTLKKTDIESKLKTQIDQLLDQNKTYEAVKKGTVANGDTVNIFYVGKVDGKAFDGGSLTKDTNPSGYDLTIGSNTFIDGFEKALIGKKIGSTCDIKLTFPEKYSVNSDLAGKPVVFTVTINSKRGKANVPKFDDTFVKNNVSGYNTAKEYQAKLREDVVKDMAWDKVVSDSKISNYPKQ
;
A
#
# COMPACT_ATOMS: atom_id res chain seq x y z
N THR A 1 -22.52 -1.00 -43.24
CA THR A 1 -22.23 -0.31 -41.95
C THR A 1 -20.84 0.30 -42.07
N GLU A 2 -20.75 1.61 -42.34
CA GLU A 2 -19.47 2.32 -42.37
C GLU A 2 -18.95 2.44 -40.94
N TYR A 3 -17.85 1.75 -40.62
CA TYR A 3 -17.13 1.97 -39.40
C TYR A 3 -16.41 3.33 -39.50
N LYS A 4 -16.83 4.30 -38.71
CA LYS A 4 -16.14 5.58 -38.61
C LYS A 4 -14.71 5.31 -38.12
N LYS A 5 -13.71 5.78 -38.87
CA LYS A 5 -12.31 5.69 -38.51
C LYS A 5 -12.09 6.47 -37.19
N VAL A 6 -11.73 5.79 -36.14
CA VAL A 6 -11.39 6.42 -34.85
C VAL A 6 -10.05 7.11 -34.99
N THR A 7 -10.02 8.42 -34.75
CA THR A 7 -8.77 9.19 -34.70
C THR A 7 -8.46 9.56 -33.26
N LEU A 8 -7.32 9.12 -32.78
CA LEU A 8 -6.80 9.45 -31.46
C LEU A 8 -5.71 10.50 -31.57
N LYS A 9 -5.66 11.45 -30.62
CA LYS A 9 -4.59 12.45 -30.57
C LYS A 9 -3.36 11.82 -29.94
N LYS A 10 -2.19 12.02 -30.57
CA LYS A 10 -0.91 11.53 -30.06
C LYS A 10 -0.62 12.02 -28.64
N THR A 11 -0.94 13.28 -28.35
CA THR A 11 -0.76 13.89 -27.02
C THR A 11 -1.51 13.15 -25.92
N ASP A 12 -2.72 12.68 -26.21
CA ASP A 12 -3.58 12.00 -25.24
C ASP A 12 -3.03 10.58 -24.97
N ILE A 13 -2.54 9.90 -26.02
CA ILE A 13 -1.86 8.60 -25.89
C ILE A 13 -0.62 8.74 -25.00
N GLU A 14 0.24 9.73 -25.28
CA GLU A 14 1.47 9.95 -24.50
C GLU A 14 1.17 10.31 -23.04
N SER A 15 0.14 11.11 -22.80
CA SER A 15 -0.29 11.46 -21.45
C SER A 15 -0.77 10.24 -20.66
N LYS A 16 -1.61 9.39 -21.28
CA LYS A 16 -2.13 8.17 -20.66
C LYS A 16 -1.02 7.15 -20.40
N LEU A 17 -0.11 6.98 -21.37
CA LEU A 17 1.09 6.15 -21.25
C LEU A 17 1.99 6.60 -20.10
N LYS A 18 2.26 7.91 -20.01
CA LYS A 18 3.03 8.48 -18.91
C LYS A 18 2.37 8.20 -17.57
N THR A 19 1.06 8.40 -17.47
CA THR A 19 0.30 8.13 -16.24
C THR A 19 0.43 6.68 -15.79
N GLN A 20 0.35 5.71 -16.71
CA GLN A 20 0.50 4.29 -16.37
C GLN A 20 1.92 3.95 -15.90
N ILE A 21 2.94 4.53 -16.54
CA ILE A 21 4.34 4.37 -16.12
C ILE A 21 4.54 5.00 -14.73
N ASP A 22 4.07 6.23 -14.51
CA ASP A 22 4.19 6.91 -13.22
C ASP A 22 3.49 6.12 -12.10
N GLN A 23 2.32 5.54 -12.36
CA GLN A 23 1.62 4.66 -11.42
C GLN A 23 2.43 3.40 -11.10
N LEU A 24 3.03 2.76 -12.12
CA LEU A 24 3.87 1.58 -11.92
C LEU A 24 5.10 1.91 -11.06
N LEU A 25 5.74 3.04 -11.31
CA LEU A 25 6.89 3.51 -10.51
C LEU A 25 6.45 3.85 -9.07
N ASP A 26 5.30 4.50 -8.89
CA ASP A 26 4.78 4.84 -7.57
C ASP A 26 4.43 3.59 -6.73
N GLN A 27 3.88 2.55 -7.35
CA GLN A 27 3.62 1.26 -6.70
C GLN A 27 4.89 0.54 -6.25
N ASN A 28 6.02 0.80 -6.91
CA ASN A 28 7.34 0.20 -6.63
C ASN A 28 8.29 1.16 -5.91
N LYS A 29 7.80 2.28 -5.39
CA LYS A 29 8.61 3.20 -4.60
C LYS A 29 9.01 2.57 -3.26
N THR A 30 10.21 2.86 -2.83
CA THR A 30 10.72 2.53 -1.51
C THR A 30 10.82 3.78 -0.64
N TYR A 31 11.05 3.59 0.64
CA TYR A 31 11.19 4.70 1.58
C TYR A 31 12.49 4.60 2.37
N GLU A 32 13.12 5.72 2.62
CA GLU A 32 14.25 5.78 3.55
C GLU A 32 13.76 5.39 4.95
N ALA A 33 14.54 4.55 5.64
CA ALA A 33 14.28 4.21 7.03
C ALA A 33 14.89 5.26 7.96
N VAL A 34 14.06 6.14 8.51
CA VAL A 34 14.48 7.13 9.51
C VAL A 34 14.50 6.48 10.89
N LYS A 35 15.69 6.39 11.48
CA LYS A 35 15.95 5.69 12.76
C LYS A 35 16.07 6.62 13.98
N LYS A 36 15.77 7.90 13.82
CA LYS A 36 15.85 8.91 14.88
C LYS A 36 14.62 9.80 14.90
N GLY A 37 14.37 10.45 16.05
CA GLY A 37 13.22 11.34 16.23
C GLY A 37 12.09 10.68 17.01
N THR A 38 10.90 11.20 16.87
CA THR A 38 9.67 10.73 17.54
C THR A 38 8.58 10.42 16.54
N VAL A 39 7.64 9.60 16.96
CA VAL A 39 6.44 9.25 16.20
C VAL A 39 5.46 10.40 16.23
N ALA A 40 4.90 10.77 15.09
CA ALA A 40 3.84 11.75 14.94
C ALA A 40 2.61 11.13 14.27
N ASN A 41 1.47 11.81 14.37
CA ASN A 41 0.27 11.41 13.65
C ASN A 41 0.51 11.49 12.14
N GLY A 42 0.06 10.48 11.39
CA GLY A 42 0.29 10.34 9.95
C GLY A 42 1.64 9.70 9.58
N ASP A 43 2.57 9.52 10.53
CA ASP A 43 3.80 8.75 10.25
C ASP A 43 3.46 7.29 9.95
N THR A 44 4.16 6.68 9.01
CA THR A 44 4.19 5.22 8.86
C THR A 44 5.44 4.69 9.56
N VAL A 45 5.24 3.95 10.65
CA VAL A 45 6.31 3.39 11.48
C VAL A 45 6.44 1.90 11.24
N ASN A 46 7.68 1.41 11.23
CA ASN A 46 7.96 -0.02 11.20
C ASN A 46 8.09 -0.52 12.63
N ILE A 47 7.29 -1.51 13.01
CA ILE A 47 7.22 -2.03 14.38
C ILE A 47 7.35 -3.55 14.45
N PHE A 48 7.82 -4.03 15.60
CA PHE A 48 7.53 -5.36 16.12
C PHE A 48 6.65 -5.21 17.34
N TYR A 49 5.82 -6.21 17.62
CA TYR A 49 4.95 -6.19 18.79
C TYR A 49 4.68 -7.59 19.34
N VAL A 50 4.44 -7.66 20.64
CA VAL A 50 4.00 -8.86 21.34
C VAL A 50 2.87 -8.48 22.29
N GLY A 51 1.66 -8.97 22.03
CA GLY A 51 0.48 -8.79 22.86
C GLY A 51 0.32 -9.93 23.87
N LYS A 52 0.01 -9.59 25.10
CA LYS A 52 -0.23 -10.55 26.19
C LYS A 52 -1.52 -10.21 26.93
N VAL A 53 -2.35 -11.22 27.12
CA VAL A 53 -3.52 -11.18 28.03
C VAL A 53 -3.19 -12.08 29.22
N ASP A 54 -3.33 -11.57 30.42
CA ASP A 54 -2.96 -12.27 31.68
C ASP A 54 -1.53 -12.83 31.64
N GLY A 55 -0.60 -12.07 31.02
CA GLY A 55 0.81 -12.44 30.90
C GLY A 55 1.11 -13.48 29.81
N LYS A 56 0.11 -14.02 29.11
CA LYS A 56 0.27 -15.03 28.06
C LYS A 56 0.06 -14.42 26.67
N ALA A 57 0.96 -14.73 25.75
CA ALA A 57 0.77 -14.37 24.33
C ALA A 57 -0.43 -15.12 23.75
N PHE A 58 -1.10 -14.54 22.78
CA PHE A 58 -2.26 -15.10 22.09
C PHE A 58 -2.05 -15.10 20.56
N ASP A 59 -2.76 -15.98 19.88
CA ASP A 59 -2.65 -16.13 18.43
C ASP A 59 -3.05 -14.85 17.69
N GLY A 60 -2.22 -14.45 16.74
CA GLY A 60 -2.38 -13.19 15.99
C GLY A 60 -1.97 -11.93 16.75
N GLY A 61 -1.63 -12.06 18.05
CA GLY A 61 -1.24 -10.93 18.90
C GLY A 61 0.23 -10.53 18.82
N SER A 62 1.04 -11.20 17.99
CA SER A 62 2.48 -10.97 17.98
C SER A 62 3.06 -10.98 16.56
N LEU A 63 3.99 -10.07 16.31
CA LEU A 63 4.84 -10.06 15.13
C LEU A 63 6.24 -9.68 15.59
N THR A 64 7.17 -10.63 15.48
CA THR A 64 8.56 -10.48 15.96
C THR A 64 9.54 -10.56 14.79
N LYS A 65 10.78 -10.18 15.03
CA LYS A 65 11.84 -10.28 14.01
C LYS A 65 12.07 -11.71 13.52
N ASP A 66 11.82 -12.70 14.39
CA ASP A 66 12.01 -14.12 14.05
C ASP A 66 10.89 -14.65 13.14
N THR A 67 9.66 -14.17 13.35
CA THR A 67 8.49 -14.56 12.55
C THR A 67 8.35 -13.75 11.26
N ASN A 68 8.74 -12.48 11.28
CA ASN A 68 8.75 -11.59 10.11
C ASN A 68 9.90 -10.57 10.23
N PRO A 69 11.07 -10.84 9.63
CA PRO A 69 12.24 -9.95 9.72
C PRO A 69 12.00 -8.53 9.18
N SER A 70 11.02 -8.35 8.30
CA SER A 70 10.67 -7.05 7.71
C SER A 70 9.90 -6.13 8.66
N GLY A 71 9.33 -6.69 9.75
CA GLY A 71 8.46 -5.94 10.66
C GLY A 71 7.09 -5.63 10.03
N TYR A 72 6.30 -4.83 10.72
CA TYR A 72 5.00 -4.35 10.27
C TYR A 72 5.02 -2.83 10.11
N ASP A 73 4.62 -2.36 8.94
CA ASP A 73 4.49 -0.93 8.66
C ASP A 73 3.10 -0.44 9.06
N LEU A 74 3.03 0.32 10.14
CA LEU A 74 1.82 0.88 10.71
C LEU A 74 1.73 2.37 10.43
N THR A 75 0.66 2.81 9.78
CA THR A 75 0.37 4.25 9.64
C THR A 75 -0.42 4.74 10.85
N ILE A 76 0.13 5.70 11.57
CA ILE A 76 -0.48 6.28 12.78
C ILE A 76 -1.71 7.08 12.38
N GLY A 77 -2.87 6.71 12.90
CA GLY A 77 -4.17 7.26 12.54
C GLY A 77 -4.97 6.45 11.53
N SER A 78 -4.45 5.28 11.10
CA SER A 78 -5.15 4.39 10.16
C SER A 78 -6.29 3.59 10.79
N ASN A 79 -6.32 3.49 12.13
CA ASN A 79 -7.26 2.67 12.91
C ASN A 79 -7.25 1.17 12.51
N THR A 80 -6.08 0.65 12.12
CA THR A 80 -5.91 -0.78 11.79
C THR A 80 -5.72 -1.67 13.02
N PHE A 81 -5.32 -1.09 14.16
CA PHE A 81 -5.20 -1.76 15.44
C PHE A 81 -6.39 -1.42 16.36
N ILE A 82 -6.48 -2.10 17.50
CA ILE A 82 -7.50 -1.78 18.52
C ILE A 82 -7.34 -0.33 19.00
N ASP A 83 -8.46 0.27 19.43
CA ASP A 83 -8.48 1.69 19.79
C ASP A 83 -7.44 2.01 20.86
N GLY A 84 -6.78 3.15 20.69
CA GLY A 84 -5.70 3.61 21.57
C GLY A 84 -4.30 3.11 21.21
N PHE A 85 -4.14 2.03 20.45
CA PHE A 85 -2.82 1.47 20.13
C PHE A 85 -1.93 2.50 19.38
N GLU A 86 -2.44 3.02 18.28
CA GLU A 86 -1.70 3.98 17.47
C GLU A 86 -1.46 5.30 18.18
N LYS A 87 -2.46 5.77 18.94
CA LYS A 87 -2.36 6.99 19.76
C LYS A 87 -1.28 6.89 20.84
N ALA A 88 -1.12 5.70 21.45
CA ALA A 88 -0.11 5.48 22.49
C ALA A 88 1.33 5.49 21.95
N LEU A 89 1.53 5.34 20.64
CA LEU A 89 2.82 5.42 19.99
C LEU A 89 3.25 6.86 19.71
N ILE A 90 2.31 7.82 19.62
CA ILE A 90 2.63 9.23 19.35
C ILE A 90 3.54 9.77 20.44
N GLY A 91 4.62 10.47 20.01
CA GLY A 91 5.64 11.03 20.89
C GLY A 91 6.70 10.03 21.39
N LYS A 92 6.54 8.72 21.14
CA LYS A 92 7.55 7.72 21.47
C LYS A 92 8.77 7.88 20.56
N LYS A 93 9.96 7.57 21.09
CA LYS A 93 11.21 7.65 20.33
C LYS A 93 11.32 6.52 19.32
N ILE A 94 11.76 6.83 18.11
CA ILE A 94 12.17 5.82 17.13
C ILE A 94 13.39 5.06 17.68
N GLY A 95 13.37 3.72 17.54
CA GLY A 95 14.39 2.82 18.09
C GLY A 95 14.14 2.40 19.54
N SER A 96 13.02 2.80 20.16
CA SER A 96 12.69 2.39 21.53
C SER A 96 11.65 1.26 21.56
N THR A 97 11.64 0.58 22.70
CA THR A 97 10.59 -0.39 23.05
C THR A 97 9.75 0.20 24.19
N CYS A 98 8.43 0.02 24.11
CA CYS A 98 7.51 0.49 25.13
C CYS A 98 6.34 -0.49 25.31
N ASP A 99 5.77 -0.49 26.49
CA ASP A 99 4.53 -1.21 26.80
C ASP A 99 3.34 -0.29 26.65
N ILE A 100 2.30 -0.80 25.99
CA ILE A 100 1.02 -0.15 25.78
C ILE A 100 -0.06 -1.02 26.45
N LYS A 101 -0.75 -0.44 27.42
CA LYS A 101 -1.85 -1.11 28.15
C LYS A 101 -3.17 -0.67 27.52
N LEU A 102 -3.95 -1.63 27.04
CA LEU A 102 -5.23 -1.40 26.37
C LEU A 102 -6.26 -2.42 26.84
N THR A 103 -7.50 -2.24 26.42
CA THR A 103 -8.58 -3.20 26.60
C THR A 103 -9.17 -3.51 25.24
N PHE A 104 -9.39 -4.78 24.93
CA PHE A 104 -10.10 -5.17 23.73
C PHE A 104 -11.53 -4.63 23.74
N PRO A 105 -12.10 -4.26 22.58
CA PRO A 105 -13.50 -3.86 22.49
C PRO A 105 -14.43 -4.95 23.04
N GLU A 106 -15.55 -4.56 23.67
CA GLU A 106 -16.60 -5.49 24.15
C GLU A 106 -17.17 -6.36 23.02
N LYS A 107 -17.18 -5.83 21.79
CA LYS A 107 -17.56 -6.54 20.57
C LYS A 107 -16.31 -6.69 19.68
N TYR A 108 -15.53 -7.72 19.93
CA TYR A 108 -14.33 -8.03 19.16
C TYR A 108 -14.57 -9.27 18.29
N SER A 109 -15.01 -9.04 17.03
CA SER A 109 -15.41 -10.11 16.10
C SER A 109 -14.25 -10.97 15.59
N VAL A 110 -13.01 -10.46 15.65
CA VAL A 110 -11.82 -11.21 15.22
C VAL A 110 -11.54 -12.39 16.14
N ASN A 111 -11.73 -12.20 17.46
CA ASN A 111 -11.62 -13.25 18.45
C ASN A 111 -12.48 -12.88 19.68
N SER A 112 -13.63 -13.53 19.81
CA SER A 112 -14.58 -13.28 20.89
C SER A 112 -14.02 -13.57 22.29
N ASP A 113 -13.04 -14.48 22.38
CA ASP A 113 -12.42 -14.84 23.66
C ASP A 113 -11.55 -13.72 24.24
N LEU A 114 -11.18 -12.74 23.42
CA LEU A 114 -10.41 -11.57 23.83
C LEU A 114 -11.31 -10.36 24.16
N ALA A 115 -12.59 -10.39 23.80
CA ALA A 115 -13.52 -9.28 24.00
C ALA A 115 -13.53 -8.79 25.45
N GLY A 116 -13.40 -7.49 25.68
CA GLY A 116 -13.38 -6.85 26.98
C GLY A 116 -12.13 -7.14 27.85
N LYS A 117 -11.19 -7.98 27.39
CA LYS A 117 -10.02 -8.33 28.20
C LYS A 117 -8.94 -7.26 28.14
N PRO A 118 -8.26 -6.98 29.26
CA PRO A 118 -7.08 -6.13 29.28
C PRO A 118 -5.90 -6.82 28.58
N VAL A 119 -5.14 -6.04 27.82
CA VAL A 119 -3.97 -6.51 27.05
C VAL A 119 -2.79 -5.57 27.25
N VAL A 120 -1.60 -6.13 27.28
CA VAL A 120 -0.35 -5.37 27.24
C VAL A 120 0.38 -5.72 25.96
N PHE A 121 0.64 -4.71 25.15
CA PHE A 121 1.49 -4.84 23.96
C PHE A 121 2.88 -4.27 24.25
N THR A 122 3.90 -5.10 24.18
CA THR A 122 5.30 -4.64 24.12
C THR A 122 5.63 -4.35 22.69
N VAL A 123 5.84 -3.07 22.34
CA VAL A 123 6.04 -2.61 20.97
C VAL A 123 7.45 -2.06 20.82
N THR A 124 8.20 -2.54 19.82
CA THR A 124 9.50 -2.01 19.40
C THR A 124 9.31 -1.21 18.11
N ILE A 125 9.70 0.07 18.15
CA ILE A 125 9.59 0.98 16.99
C ILE A 125 10.94 0.99 16.28
N ASN A 126 11.06 0.32 15.14
CA ASN A 126 12.35 0.17 14.44
C ASN A 126 12.77 1.42 13.69
N SER A 127 11.83 2.00 12.94
CA SER A 127 12.05 3.17 12.09
C SER A 127 10.71 3.81 11.71
N LYS A 128 10.77 4.95 11.05
CA LYS A 128 9.62 5.49 10.31
C LYS A 128 9.99 5.74 8.85
N ARG A 129 8.99 5.75 7.99
CA ARG A 129 9.20 6.10 6.58
C ARG A 129 9.66 7.55 6.48
N GLY A 130 10.76 7.74 5.77
CA GLY A 130 11.28 9.04 5.39
C GLY A 130 10.93 9.39 3.96
N LYS A 131 11.92 9.94 3.23
CA LYS A 131 11.77 10.32 1.84
C LYS A 131 11.44 9.10 0.96
N ALA A 132 10.49 9.29 0.06
CA ALA A 132 10.18 8.30 -0.96
C ALA A 132 11.29 8.29 -2.03
N ASN A 133 11.75 7.11 -2.39
CA ASN A 133 12.66 6.87 -3.50
C ASN A 133 11.86 6.21 -4.63
N VAL A 134 11.48 6.99 -5.63
CA VAL A 134 10.80 6.50 -6.82
C VAL A 134 11.86 5.95 -7.78
N PRO A 135 11.76 4.69 -8.21
CA PRO A 135 12.73 4.11 -9.13
C PRO A 135 12.69 4.80 -10.50
N LYS A 136 13.76 4.65 -11.28
CA LYS A 136 13.75 5.08 -12.68
C LYS A 136 13.10 4.02 -13.56
N PHE A 137 12.37 4.45 -14.56
CA PHE A 137 11.84 3.55 -15.58
C PHE A 137 12.96 3.22 -16.59
N ASP A 138 13.69 2.15 -16.32
CA ASP A 138 14.80 1.64 -17.11
C ASP A 138 14.72 0.11 -17.26
N ASP A 139 15.66 -0.47 -18.00
CA ASP A 139 15.69 -1.89 -18.29
C ASP A 139 15.83 -2.73 -17.01
N THR A 140 16.63 -2.24 -16.04
CA THR A 140 16.81 -2.92 -14.75
C THR A 140 15.49 -2.96 -13.96
N PHE A 141 14.77 -1.85 -13.92
CA PHE A 141 13.47 -1.78 -13.29
C PHE A 141 12.47 -2.74 -13.94
N VAL A 142 12.36 -2.70 -15.26
CA VAL A 142 11.40 -3.55 -15.99
C VAL A 142 11.73 -5.01 -15.80
N LYS A 143 12.98 -5.42 -15.96
CA LYS A 143 13.41 -6.81 -15.76
C LYS A 143 13.08 -7.37 -14.39
N ASN A 144 13.16 -6.52 -13.33
CA ASN A 144 12.95 -6.97 -11.96
C ASN A 144 11.49 -6.91 -11.52
N ASN A 145 10.66 -6.07 -12.14
CA ASN A 145 9.31 -5.77 -11.64
C ASN A 145 8.19 -6.08 -12.64
N VAL A 146 8.52 -6.39 -13.90
CA VAL A 146 7.51 -6.64 -14.94
C VAL A 146 7.77 -7.99 -15.60
N SER A 147 6.91 -8.96 -15.33
CA SER A 147 7.05 -10.31 -15.89
C SER A 147 6.92 -10.30 -17.42
N GLY A 148 7.83 -11.03 -18.09
CA GLY A 148 7.79 -11.21 -19.55
C GLY A 148 8.49 -10.14 -20.37
N TYR A 149 9.14 -9.14 -19.73
CA TYR A 149 9.88 -8.07 -20.41
C TYR A 149 11.28 -7.92 -19.85
N ASN A 150 12.24 -7.57 -20.70
CA ASN A 150 13.64 -7.36 -20.33
C ASN A 150 14.10 -5.92 -20.48
N THR A 151 13.39 -5.11 -21.28
CA THR A 151 13.76 -3.71 -21.52
C THR A 151 12.59 -2.76 -21.34
N ALA A 152 12.89 -1.53 -20.92
CA ALA A 152 11.91 -0.46 -20.78
C ALA A 152 11.24 -0.14 -22.13
N LYS A 153 12.01 -0.21 -23.22
CA LYS A 153 11.51 0.05 -24.58
C LYS A 153 10.46 -0.97 -25.02
N GLU A 154 10.70 -2.28 -24.79
CA GLU A 154 9.75 -3.34 -25.12
C GLU A 154 8.45 -3.18 -24.32
N TYR A 155 8.57 -2.98 -23.02
CA TYR A 155 7.39 -2.81 -22.16
C TYR A 155 6.61 -1.53 -22.49
N GLN A 156 7.31 -0.43 -22.76
CA GLN A 156 6.67 0.83 -23.17
C GLN A 156 5.93 0.68 -24.51
N ALA A 157 6.48 -0.08 -25.46
CA ALA A 157 5.80 -0.35 -26.72
C ALA A 157 4.50 -1.15 -26.50
N LYS A 158 4.54 -2.15 -25.63
CA LYS A 158 3.35 -2.93 -25.24
C LYS A 158 2.29 -2.07 -24.54
N LEU A 159 2.70 -1.27 -23.56
CA LEU A 159 1.78 -0.35 -22.87
C LEU A 159 1.13 0.64 -23.85
N ARG A 160 1.90 1.16 -24.82
CA ARG A 160 1.37 2.05 -25.84
C ARG A 160 0.30 1.37 -26.69
N GLU A 161 0.52 0.11 -27.09
CA GLU A 161 -0.45 -0.67 -27.84
C GLU A 161 -1.75 -0.84 -27.04
N ASP A 162 -1.65 -1.17 -25.75
CA ASP A 162 -2.80 -1.33 -24.87
C ASP A 162 -3.55 0.00 -24.68
N VAL A 163 -2.83 1.08 -24.40
CA VAL A 163 -3.43 2.42 -24.28
C VAL A 163 -4.19 2.82 -25.56
N VAL A 164 -3.62 2.54 -26.73
CA VAL A 164 -4.28 2.84 -28.02
C VAL A 164 -5.55 2.02 -28.18
N LYS A 165 -5.52 0.72 -27.84
CA LYS A 165 -6.70 -0.17 -27.89
C LYS A 165 -7.80 0.31 -26.97
N ASP A 166 -7.46 0.61 -25.71
CA ASP A 166 -8.41 1.07 -24.70
C ASP A 166 -9.05 2.40 -25.11
N MET A 167 -8.23 3.37 -25.53
CA MET A 167 -8.75 4.67 -25.96
C MET A 167 -9.59 4.57 -27.22
N ALA A 168 -9.24 3.67 -28.17
CA ALA A 168 -10.05 3.44 -29.35
C ALA A 168 -11.40 2.82 -28.99
N TRP A 169 -11.43 1.86 -28.06
CA TRP A 169 -12.64 1.25 -27.57
C TRP A 169 -13.54 2.25 -26.83
N ASP A 170 -12.95 3.01 -25.89
CA ASP A 170 -13.67 4.07 -25.15
C ASP A 170 -14.34 5.06 -26.12
N LYS A 171 -13.64 5.42 -27.18
CA LYS A 171 -14.18 6.35 -28.18
C LYS A 171 -15.27 5.71 -29.02
N VAL A 172 -15.12 4.45 -29.42
CA VAL A 172 -16.19 3.70 -30.11
C VAL A 172 -17.45 3.62 -29.24
N VAL A 173 -17.28 3.33 -27.94
CA VAL A 173 -18.40 3.25 -26.99
C VAL A 173 -19.07 4.62 -26.79
N SER A 174 -18.27 5.69 -26.63
CA SER A 174 -18.79 7.05 -26.44
C SER A 174 -19.51 7.59 -27.69
N ASP A 175 -18.99 7.27 -28.87
CA ASP A 175 -19.57 7.71 -30.14
C ASP A 175 -20.76 6.85 -30.59
N SER A 176 -20.90 5.63 -30.03
CA SER A 176 -22.06 4.77 -30.28
C SER A 176 -23.25 5.22 -29.45
N LYS A 177 -24.31 5.70 -30.11
CA LYS A 177 -25.61 5.96 -29.48
C LYS A 177 -26.33 4.63 -29.19
N ILE A 178 -25.81 3.82 -28.28
CA ILE A 178 -26.48 2.59 -27.83
C ILE A 178 -27.53 3.00 -26.80
N SER A 179 -28.78 3.19 -27.25
CA SER A 179 -29.88 3.64 -26.40
C SER A 179 -30.55 2.54 -25.55
N ASN A 180 -30.14 1.27 -25.68
CA ASN A 180 -30.75 0.16 -24.95
C ASN A 180 -29.71 -0.90 -24.57
N TYR A 181 -28.95 -0.67 -23.53
CA TYR A 181 -28.25 -1.75 -22.81
C TYR A 181 -29.13 -2.16 -21.61
N PRO A 182 -29.44 -3.45 -21.42
CA PRO A 182 -30.06 -3.89 -20.19
C PRO A 182 -29.08 -3.59 -19.03
N LYS A 183 -29.51 -2.81 -18.05
CA LYS A 183 -28.78 -2.64 -16.79
C LYS A 183 -28.75 -4.00 -16.10
N GLN A 184 -27.58 -4.55 -15.90
CA GLN A 184 -27.35 -5.68 -14.99
C GLN A 184 -27.42 -5.19 -13.56
#